data_cdbf524e58fab763cf5ed1ac23cd72f6
#
_entry.id   cdbf524e58fab763cf5ed1ac23cd72f6
#
_cell.length_a   1.000
_cell.length_b   1.000
_cell.length_c   1.000
_cell.angle_alpha   90.00
_cell.angle_beta   90.00
_cell.angle_gamma   90.00
#
_symmetry.space_group_name_H-M   'P 1'
#
loop_
_entity.id
_entity.type
_entity.pdbx_description
1 polymer ?
#
loop_
_entity_poly.entity_id
_entity_poly.type
_entity_poly.pdbx_seq_one_letter_code
_entity_poly.pdbx_strand_id
1 'polypeptide(L)'
;MTDKTILERSLGIFNLEKVDRDIFSWTGKNVGYKRIFGGQVMAQTLIAAYKTIDVEHYAHSFHSYFLRPGDMDKSITFTVDRIRDGKSFTTRTVKAIQNGEAIFNCSCLLYTSDAADEGLG
;
A
#
# COMPACT_ATOMS: atom_id res chain seq x y z
N MET A 1 21.74 -18.34 -5.70
CA MET A 1 20.39 -18.07 -5.20
C MET A 1 19.38 -18.75 -6.10
N THR A 2 18.45 -19.50 -5.55
CA THR A 2 17.45 -20.22 -6.34
C THR A 2 16.30 -19.30 -6.71
N ASP A 3 15.56 -19.64 -7.77
CA ASP A 3 14.35 -18.91 -8.18
C ASP A 3 13.33 -18.85 -7.07
N LYS A 4 13.21 -19.94 -6.30
CA LYS A 4 12.30 -19.99 -5.15
C LYS A 4 12.64 -18.94 -4.11
N THR A 5 13.92 -18.74 -3.82
CA THR A 5 14.35 -17.72 -2.85
C THR A 5 14.03 -16.31 -3.33
N ILE A 6 14.22 -16.06 -4.62
CA ILE A 6 13.89 -14.77 -5.22
C ILE A 6 12.38 -14.53 -5.13
N LEU A 7 11.58 -15.54 -5.44
CA LEU A 7 10.12 -15.46 -5.37
C LEU A 7 9.65 -15.19 -3.93
N GLU A 8 10.19 -15.92 -2.97
CA GLU A 8 9.84 -15.73 -1.57
C GLU A 8 10.11 -14.30 -1.09
N ARG A 9 11.25 -13.74 -1.47
CA ARG A 9 11.59 -12.36 -1.14
C ARG A 9 10.63 -11.37 -1.80
N SER A 10 10.32 -11.60 -3.07
CA SER A 10 9.39 -10.74 -3.81
C SER A 10 7.99 -10.76 -3.20
N LEU A 11 7.51 -11.93 -2.81
CA LEU A 11 6.19 -12.06 -2.17
C LEU A 11 6.19 -11.48 -0.76
N GLY A 12 7.33 -11.49 -0.07
CA GLY A 12 7.46 -10.95 1.27
C GLY A 12 7.15 -9.46 1.37
N ILE A 13 7.36 -8.70 0.30
CA ILE A 13 7.06 -7.26 0.32
C ILE A 13 5.56 -6.97 0.40
N PHE A 14 4.72 -7.94 0.05
CA PHE A 14 3.27 -7.77 0.07
C PHE A 14 2.64 -8.21 1.39
N ASN A 15 3.44 -8.73 2.30
CA ASN A 15 2.94 -9.25 3.57
C ASN A 15 3.07 -8.19 4.66
N LEU A 16 2.06 -7.34 4.77
CA LEU A 16 2.02 -6.29 5.77
C LEU A 16 1.43 -6.83 7.08
N GLU A 17 2.04 -6.46 8.19
CA GLU A 17 1.55 -6.81 9.51
C GLU A 17 0.59 -5.73 10.00
N LYS A 18 -0.58 -6.14 10.49
CA LYS A 18 -1.52 -5.21 11.09
C LYS A 18 -1.05 -4.87 12.51
N VAL A 19 -0.73 -3.61 12.74
CA VAL A 19 -0.25 -3.13 14.03
C VAL A 19 -1.40 -2.61 14.88
N ASP A 20 -2.35 -1.94 14.26
CA ASP A 20 -3.52 -1.38 14.90
C ASP A 20 -4.60 -1.21 13.85
N ARG A 21 -5.76 -0.67 14.22
CA ARG A 21 -6.81 -0.39 13.26
C ARG A 21 -6.28 0.59 12.20
N ASP A 22 -6.37 0.19 10.94
CA ASP A 22 -5.94 1.00 9.79
C ASP A 22 -4.46 1.40 9.83
N ILE A 23 -3.65 0.64 10.60
CA ILE A 23 -2.20 0.86 10.67
C ILE A 23 -1.51 -0.46 10.41
N PHE A 24 -0.61 -0.45 9.42
CA PHE A 24 0.12 -1.64 9.00
C PHE A 24 1.62 -1.35 8.98
N SER A 25 2.40 -2.38 9.12
CA SER A 25 3.86 -2.25 9.14
C SER A 25 4.48 -3.29 8.23
N TRP A 26 5.57 -2.91 7.61
CA TRP A 26 6.44 -3.83 6.89
C TRP A 26 7.85 -3.68 7.40
N THR A 27 8.45 -4.80 7.78
CA THR A 27 9.85 -4.84 8.19
C THR A 27 10.50 -5.93 7.37
N GLY A 28 11.33 -5.52 6.44
CA GLY A 28 12.06 -6.44 5.60
C GLY A 28 13.53 -6.47 5.97
N LYS A 29 14.19 -7.55 5.58
CA LYS A 29 15.63 -7.61 5.69
C LYS A 29 16.23 -6.86 4.51
N ASN A 30 17.38 -6.24 4.74
CA ASN A 30 18.13 -5.62 3.68
C ASN A 30 18.41 -6.66 2.58
N VAL A 31 17.95 -6.36 1.39
CA VAL A 31 18.11 -7.25 0.23
C VAL A 31 19.22 -6.76 -0.70
N GLY A 32 20.12 -5.91 -0.19
CA GLY A 32 21.23 -5.37 -0.96
C GLY A 32 21.00 -4.02 -1.58
N TYR A 33 19.83 -3.43 -1.36
CA TYR A 33 19.52 -2.09 -1.85
C TYR A 33 19.55 -1.09 -0.70
N LYS A 34 20.12 0.06 -0.93
CA LYS A 34 20.21 1.11 0.09
C LYS A 34 18.94 1.94 0.18
N ARG A 35 18.13 1.93 -0.87
CA ARG A 35 16.89 2.72 -0.94
C ARG A 35 15.74 1.82 -1.31
N ILE A 36 14.58 2.15 -0.78
CA ILE A 36 13.36 1.45 -1.11
C ILE A 36 12.97 1.80 -2.54
N PHE A 37 12.69 0.77 -3.31
CA PHE A 37 12.20 0.93 -4.67
C PHE A 37 10.79 1.54 -4.65
N GLY A 38 10.59 2.59 -5.45
CA GLY A 38 9.32 3.33 -5.47
C GLY A 38 8.11 2.45 -5.78
N GLY A 39 8.24 1.52 -6.73
CA GLY A 39 7.17 0.59 -7.07
C GLY A 39 6.77 -0.31 -5.90
N GLN A 40 7.72 -0.69 -5.06
CA GLN A 40 7.43 -1.47 -3.86
C GLN A 40 6.55 -0.68 -2.89
N VAL A 41 6.91 0.57 -2.62
CA VAL A 41 6.15 1.42 -1.70
C VAL A 41 4.75 1.66 -2.25
N MET A 42 4.62 1.91 -3.55
CA MET A 42 3.31 2.07 -4.19
C MET A 42 2.45 0.83 -4.03
N ALA A 43 3.00 -0.35 -4.30
CA ALA A 43 2.27 -1.62 -4.18
C ALA A 43 1.85 -1.88 -2.74
N GLN A 44 2.75 -1.66 -1.78
CA GLN A 44 2.45 -1.85 -0.37
C GLN A 44 1.37 -0.87 0.12
N THR A 45 1.41 0.36 -0.37
CA THR A 45 0.40 1.37 -0.06
C THR A 45 -0.98 0.93 -0.52
N LEU A 46 -1.07 0.41 -1.73
CA LEU A 46 -2.33 -0.10 -2.28
C LEU A 46 -2.83 -1.30 -1.48
N ILE A 47 -1.94 -2.20 -1.09
CA ILE A 47 -2.30 -3.35 -0.26
C ILE A 47 -2.83 -2.89 1.09
N ALA A 48 -2.21 -1.91 1.71
CA ALA A 48 -2.69 -1.35 2.98
C ALA A 48 -4.11 -0.80 2.82
N ALA A 49 -4.38 -0.08 1.74
CA ALA A 49 -5.72 0.43 1.47
C ALA A 49 -6.73 -0.71 1.32
N TYR A 50 -6.38 -1.74 0.54
CA TYR A 50 -7.27 -2.90 0.34
C TYR A 50 -7.56 -3.66 1.64
N LYS A 51 -6.61 -3.69 2.56
CA LYS A 51 -6.81 -4.38 3.85
C LYS A 51 -7.85 -3.70 4.74
N THR A 52 -8.26 -2.49 4.43
CA THR A 52 -9.29 -1.76 5.17
C THR A 52 -10.68 -1.90 4.53
N ILE A 53 -10.81 -2.72 3.49
CA ILE A 53 -12.05 -2.87 2.72
C ILE A 53 -12.50 -4.32 2.82
N ASP A 54 -13.77 -4.51 3.16
CA ASP A 54 -14.34 -5.84 3.41
C ASP A 54 -14.88 -6.52 2.15
N VAL A 55 -15.18 -5.74 1.12
CA VAL A 55 -15.74 -6.27 -0.12
C VAL A 55 -14.75 -6.07 -1.26
N GLU A 56 -14.94 -6.82 -2.33
CA GLU A 56 -14.05 -6.72 -3.48
C GLU A 56 -14.17 -5.35 -4.13
N HIS A 57 -13.02 -4.71 -4.30
CA HIS A 57 -12.90 -3.40 -4.91
C HIS A 57 -11.81 -3.42 -5.95
N TYR A 58 -11.92 -2.52 -6.92
CA TYR A 58 -10.94 -2.34 -7.98
C TYR A 58 -10.40 -0.92 -7.92
N ALA A 59 -9.10 -0.77 -8.09
CA ALA A 59 -8.50 0.56 -8.14
C ALA A 59 -8.97 1.28 -9.40
N HIS A 60 -9.50 2.49 -9.24
CA HIS A 60 -9.96 3.32 -10.33
C HIS A 60 -8.96 4.42 -10.64
N SER A 61 -8.53 5.14 -9.62
CA SER A 61 -7.54 6.20 -9.77
C SER A 61 -6.61 6.22 -8.57
N PHE A 62 -5.41 6.70 -8.81
CA PHE A 62 -4.33 6.63 -7.86
C PHE A 62 -3.44 7.85 -8.04
N HIS A 63 -3.39 8.70 -7.02
CA HIS A 63 -2.54 9.89 -7.01
C HIS A 63 -1.52 9.76 -5.89
N SER A 64 -0.26 9.89 -6.22
CA SER A 64 0.81 9.65 -5.26
C SER A 64 1.92 10.67 -5.37
N TYR A 65 2.59 10.90 -4.25
CA TYR A 65 3.74 11.80 -4.16
C TYR A 65 4.85 11.11 -3.37
N PHE A 66 6.03 11.08 -3.95
CA PHE A 66 7.23 10.66 -3.24
C PHE A 66 7.84 11.88 -2.56
N LEU A 67 7.86 11.86 -1.25
CA LEU A 67 8.25 13.02 -0.45
C LEU A 67 9.72 12.97 -0.01
N ARG A 68 10.20 11.78 0.32
CA ARG A 68 11.57 11.55 0.81
C ARG A 68 12.04 10.18 0.38
N PRO A 69 13.37 9.97 0.25
CA PRO A 69 13.88 8.63 0.00
C PRO A 69 13.58 7.68 1.15
N GLY A 70 13.20 6.47 0.83
CA GLY A 70 13.01 5.43 1.83
C GLY A 70 14.31 4.71 2.15
N ASP A 71 14.39 4.17 3.36
CA ASP A 71 15.54 3.43 3.86
C ASP A 71 15.15 1.95 4.02
N MET A 72 15.86 1.06 3.34
CA MET A 72 15.57 -0.38 3.39
C MET A 72 15.87 -1.01 4.75
N ASP A 73 16.70 -0.37 5.56
CA ASP A 73 17.08 -0.90 6.86
C ASP A 73 16.06 -0.56 7.96
N LYS A 74 15.04 0.21 7.63
CA LYS A 74 14.03 0.64 8.58
C LYS A 74 12.66 0.13 8.18
N SER A 75 11.84 -0.13 9.18
CA SER A 75 10.46 -0.51 8.94
C SER A 75 9.66 0.66 8.34
N ILE A 76 8.63 0.31 7.59
CA ILE A 76 7.69 1.28 7.04
C ILE A 76 6.36 1.09 7.75
N THR A 77 5.79 2.20 8.23
CA THR A 77 4.46 2.19 8.81
C THR A 77 3.50 2.82 7.81
N PHE A 78 2.42 2.12 7.51
CA PHE A 78 1.38 2.60 6.61
C PHE A 78 0.16 2.96 7.43
N THR A 79 -0.24 4.22 7.39
CA THR A 79 -1.45 4.68 8.04
C THR A 79 -2.52 4.92 6.97
N VAL A 80 -3.67 4.30 7.15
CA VAL A 80 -4.78 4.39 6.20
C VAL A 80 -5.85 5.28 6.78
N ASP A 81 -6.24 6.30 6.03
CA ASP A 81 -7.32 7.20 6.39
C ASP A 81 -8.55 6.87 5.53
N ARG A 82 -9.64 6.51 6.17
CA ARG A 82 -10.90 6.19 5.50
C ARG A 82 -11.65 7.48 5.21
N ILE A 83 -11.32 8.08 4.08
CA ILE A 83 -11.92 9.36 3.70
C ILE A 83 -13.42 9.19 3.45
N ARG A 84 -13.79 8.12 2.71
CA ARG A 84 -15.19 7.86 2.41
C ARG A 84 -15.41 6.39 2.08
N ASP A 85 -16.47 5.84 2.62
CA ASP A 85 -16.99 4.53 2.25
C ASP A 85 -18.36 4.74 1.61
N GLY A 86 -18.37 4.75 0.28
CA GLY A 86 -19.59 4.88 -0.48
C GLY A 86 -20.12 3.53 -0.93
N LYS A 87 -21.34 3.51 -1.46
CA LYS A 87 -21.94 2.30 -1.98
C LYS A 87 -21.17 1.76 -3.20
N SER A 88 -20.81 2.64 -4.11
CA SER A 88 -20.09 2.27 -5.34
C SER A 88 -18.61 2.63 -5.29
N PHE A 89 -18.28 3.70 -4.62
CA PHE A 89 -16.91 4.22 -4.55
C PHE A 89 -16.45 4.37 -3.12
N THR A 90 -15.19 4.06 -2.91
CA THR A 90 -14.52 4.18 -1.62
C THR A 90 -13.22 4.94 -1.82
N THR A 91 -12.94 5.88 -0.94
CA THR A 91 -11.73 6.71 -1.00
C THR A 91 -10.84 6.42 0.19
N ARG A 92 -9.58 6.19 -0.06
CA ARG A 92 -8.56 5.96 0.96
C ARG A 92 -7.37 6.87 0.71
N THR A 93 -6.83 7.43 1.78
CA THR A 93 -5.55 8.11 1.76
C THR A 93 -4.59 7.32 2.62
N VAL A 94 -3.41 7.03 2.10
CA VAL A 94 -2.40 6.24 2.81
C VAL A 94 -1.11 7.02 2.86
N LYS A 95 -0.49 7.02 4.03
CA LYS A 95 0.85 7.57 4.22
C LYS A 95 1.80 6.47 4.59
N ALA A 96 2.95 6.43 3.94
CA ALA A 96 4.05 5.57 4.32
C ALA A 96 5.03 6.39 5.13
N ILE A 97 5.35 5.92 6.32
CA ILE A 97 6.11 6.68 7.32
C ILE A 97 7.33 5.91 7.75
N GLN A 98 8.47 6.57 7.82
CA GLN A 98 9.68 6.07 8.44
C GLN A 98 10.24 7.15 9.35
N ASN A 99 10.70 6.75 10.55
CA ASN A 99 11.30 7.71 11.50
C ASN A 99 10.38 8.88 11.82
N GLY A 100 9.07 8.66 11.86
CA GLY A 100 8.11 9.71 12.13
C GLY A 100 7.86 10.67 10.98
N GLU A 101 8.46 10.46 9.82
CA GLU A 101 8.29 11.32 8.66
C GLU A 101 7.64 10.57 7.49
N ALA A 102 6.70 11.22 6.83
CA ALA A 102 6.08 10.65 5.65
C ALA A 102 7.08 10.63 4.49
N ILE A 103 7.32 9.44 3.93
CA ILE A 103 8.18 9.28 2.75
C ILE A 103 7.36 9.22 1.48
N PHE A 104 6.08 8.87 1.60
CA PHE A 104 5.20 8.67 0.47
C PHE A 104 3.76 8.95 0.90
N ASN A 105 2.99 9.54 0.01
CA ASN A 105 1.58 9.83 0.24
C ASN A 105 0.78 9.43 -0.99
N CYS A 106 -0.36 8.82 -0.75
CA CYS A 106 -1.21 8.31 -1.83
C CYS A 106 -2.67 8.54 -1.52
N SER A 107 -3.43 8.97 -2.52
CA SER A 107 -4.89 8.98 -2.47
C SER A 107 -5.39 8.06 -3.57
N CYS A 108 -6.25 7.11 -3.21
CA CYS A 108 -6.80 6.18 -4.19
C CYS A 108 -8.32 6.16 -4.12
N LEU A 109 -8.91 6.07 -5.30
CA LEU A 109 -10.33 5.88 -5.49
C LEU A 109 -10.54 4.44 -5.94
N LEU A 110 -11.39 3.73 -5.23
CA LEU A 110 -11.70 2.33 -5.49
C LEU A 110 -13.18 2.21 -5.81
N TYR A 111 -13.56 1.26 -6.64
CA TYR A 111 -14.96 1.03 -6.93
C TYR A 111 -15.33 -0.43 -6.70
N THR A 112 -16.59 -0.66 -6.35
CA THR A 112 -17.11 -2.00 -6.11
C THR A 112 -17.42 -2.70 -7.43
N SER A 113 -17.62 -4.03 -7.36
CA SER A 113 -18.06 -4.80 -8.51
C SER A 113 -19.41 -4.31 -9.05
N ASP A 114 -20.29 -3.81 -8.18
CA ASP A 114 -21.56 -3.24 -8.61
C ASP A 114 -21.38 -2.04 -9.52
N ALA A 115 -20.45 -1.14 -9.17
CA ALA A 115 -20.14 0.00 -10.01
C ALA A 115 -19.53 -0.43 -11.35
N ALA A 116 -18.69 -1.47 -11.34
CA ALA A 116 -18.11 -2.01 -12.56
C ALA A 116 -19.20 -2.62 -13.47
N ASP A 117 -20.17 -3.31 -12.87
CA ASP A 117 -21.28 -3.92 -13.60
C ASP A 117 -22.21 -2.87 -14.21
N GLU A 118 -22.32 -1.70 -13.59
CA GLU A 118 -23.11 -0.58 -14.11
C GLU A 118 -22.42 0.15 -15.25
N GLY A 119 -21.24 -0.30 -15.63
CA GLY A 119 -20.55 0.23 -16.79
C GLY A 119 -19.94 1.61 -16.57
N LEU A 120 -18.88 1.67 -15.83
CA LEU A 120 -18.11 2.89 -15.61
C LEU A 120 -17.31 3.29 -16.85
N GLY A 121 -17.77 2.90 -17.94
CA GLY A 121 -17.10 3.24 -19.18
C GLY A 121 -17.57 4.56 -19.75
#